data_7dde8988eb386f9ae5c7b9457aaac77d
#
_entry.id   7dde8988eb386f9ae5c7b9457aaac77d
#
_cell.length_a   1.000
_cell.length_b   1.000
_cell.length_c   1.000
_cell.angle_alpha   90.00
_cell.angle_beta   90.00
_cell.angle_gamma   90.00
#
_symmetry.space_group_name_H-M   'P 1'
#
loop_
_entity.id
_entity.type
_entity.pdbx_description
1 polymer ?
#
loop_
_entity_poly.entity_id
_entity_poly.type
_entity_poly.pdbx_seq_one_letter_code
_entity_poly.pdbx_strand_id
1 'polypeptide(L)'
;YVYVSSSDINNINYYWNNREDTHYQSSDEPYIMDLGKHKAGDEVVVSLDLSSMDKTDANFDIYAYGIDGQVLDKAYKTLSGSVFNVTKHSDTALEGTVDASYDGYLYTSIPYDEGWSVYVDGQKQKTFKIGDSQLGITMKKGKHTVKLKYTPKGLYIGLAGTGAGWICLAGYLIIKKKILKNRKLKS
;
A
#
# COMPACT_ATOMS: atom_id res chain seq x y z
N TYR A 1 14.76 4.06 18.44
CA TYR A 1 14.30 5.00 17.42
C TYR A 1 13.96 6.33 18.06
N VAL A 2 14.40 7.42 17.45
CA VAL A 2 14.06 8.78 17.88
C VAL A 2 13.52 9.58 16.69
N TYR A 3 12.50 10.38 16.95
CA TYR A 3 11.89 11.28 15.99
C TYR A 3 11.73 12.65 16.64
N VAL A 4 12.12 13.71 15.94
CA VAL A 4 11.92 15.09 16.35
C VAL A 4 10.91 15.75 15.42
N SER A 5 9.91 16.38 15.98
CA SER A 5 8.86 17.11 15.26
C SER A 5 8.92 18.59 15.64
N SER A 6 8.92 19.47 14.65
CA SER A 6 8.84 20.91 14.86
C SER A 6 8.16 21.57 13.67
N SER A 7 7.32 22.57 13.96
CA SER A 7 6.79 23.50 12.96
C SER A 7 7.66 24.74 12.77
N ASP A 8 8.63 24.93 13.67
CA ASP A 8 9.45 26.15 13.74
C ASP A 8 10.84 25.96 13.15
N ILE A 9 11.29 24.71 13.02
CA ILE A 9 12.64 24.34 12.62
C ILE A 9 12.58 23.56 11.32
N ASN A 10 13.14 24.11 10.25
CA ASN A 10 13.12 23.47 8.93
C ASN A 10 14.27 22.50 8.72
N ASN A 11 15.41 22.74 9.40
CA ASN A 11 16.63 21.95 9.22
C ASN A 11 17.23 21.64 10.58
N ILE A 12 17.43 20.37 10.87
CA ILE A 12 18.05 19.90 12.10
C ILE A 12 19.17 18.93 11.75
N ASN A 13 20.34 19.14 12.30
CA ASN A 13 21.42 18.17 12.26
C ASN A 13 21.38 17.34 13.55
N TYR A 14 21.41 16.01 13.39
CA TYR A 14 21.40 15.09 14.52
C TYR A 14 22.74 14.41 14.67
N TYR A 15 23.18 14.33 15.91
CA TYR A 15 24.36 13.56 16.30
C TYR A 15 23.97 12.59 17.42
N TRP A 16 24.45 11.38 17.39
CA TRP A 16 24.30 10.46 18.51
C TRP A 16 25.61 9.74 18.80
N ASN A 17 25.91 9.58 20.09
CA ASN A 17 27.11 8.91 20.60
C ASN A 17 28.41 9.40 19.95
N ASN A 18 28.56 10.73 19.75
CA ASN A 18 29.71 11.36 19.10
C ASN A 18 30.05 10.86 17.69
N ARG A 19 29.11 10.26 17.00
CA ARG A 19 29.26 9.94 15.58
C ARG A 19 29.04 11.19 14.75
N GLU A 20 29.95 11.41 13.80
CA GLU A 20 29.86 12.53 12.85
C GLU A 20 28.84 12.29 11.71
N ASP A 21 28.05 11.23 11.80
CA ASP A 21 26.98 10.96 10.82
C ASP A 21 25.88 11.99 11.00
N THR A 22 25.94 13.03 10.18
CA THR A 22 24.97 14.10 10.13
C THR A 22 23.73 13.63 9.41
N HIS A 23 22.61 13.58 10.10
CA HIS A 23 21.32 13.40 9.47
C HIS A 23 20.61 14.75 9.40
N TYR A 24 20.15 15.06 8.20
CA TYR A 24 19.46 16.29 7.89
C TYR A 24 17.95 16.01 7.86
N GLN A 25 17.17 16.79 8.58
CA GLN A 25 15.71 16.77 8.52
C GLN A 25 15.19 18.11 8.05
N SER A 26 14.30 18.11 7.06
CA SER A 26 13.43 19.23 6.76
C SER A 26 12.05 19.04 7.38
N SER A 27 11.29 20.12 7.55
CA SER A 27 9.90 20.04 8.03
C SER A 27 8.99 19.20 7.12
N ASP A 28 9.36 19.11 5.85
CA ASP A 28 8.57 18.41 4.82
C ASP A 28 8.96 16.92 4.70
N GLU A 29 10.10 16.52 5.27
CA GLU A 29 10.60 15.14 5.23
C GLU A 29 10.99 14.67 6.64
N PRO A 30 10.01 14.23 7.45
CA PRO A 30 10.28 13.75 8.80
C PRO A 30 11.14 12.49 8.76
N TYR A 31 12.21 12.48 9.55
CA TYR A 31 13.16 11.38 9.61
C TYR A 31 13.12 10.68 10.97
N ILE A 32 12.98 9.35 10.94
CA ILE A 32 13.07 8.51 12.13
C ILE A 32 14.50 7.97 12.22
N MET A 33 15.22 8.36 13.27
CA MET A 33 16.57 7.90 13.52
C MET A 33 16.57 6.50 14.12
N ASP A 34 17.32 5.60 13.52
CA ASP A 34 17.64 4.30 14.09
C ASP A 34 18.94 4.42 14.91
N LEU A 35 18.81 4.40 16.22
CA LEU A 35 19.95 4.49 17.13
C LEU A 35 20.66 3.14 17.35
N GLY A 36 20.15 2.06 16.75
CA GLY A 36 20.69 0.73 16.87
C GLY A 36 20.18 -0.04 18.10
N LYS A 37 20.93 -1.06 18.50
CA LYS A 37 20.57 -1.95 19.61
C LYS A 37 21.22 -1.46 20.91
N HIS A 38 20.41 -1.32 21.94
CA HIS A 38 20.80 -0.91 23.27
C HIS A 38 20.32 -1.91 24.33
N LYS A 39 20.97 -1.94 25.47
CA LYS A 39 20.60 -2.74 26.63
C LYS A 39 20.02 -1.82 27.72
N ALA A 40 19.29 -2.42 28.65
CA ALA A 40 18.84 -1.69 29.83
C ALA A 40 20.04 -1.08 30.58
N GLY A 41 20.01 0.23 30.82
CA GLY A 41 21.09 0.99 31.43
C GLY A 41 22.06 1.66 30.46
N ASP A 42 21.97 1.38 29.16
CA ASP A 42 22.76 2.14 28.17
C ASP A 42 22.24 3.57 28.08
N GLU A 43 23.16 4.52 28.02
CA GLU A 43 22.87 5.93 27.80
C GLU A 43 23.08 6.25 26.32
N VAL A 44 22.10 6.91 25.73
CA VAL A 44 22.16 7.39 24.33
C VAL A 44 21.95 8.89 24.33
N VAL A 45 22.94 9.62 23.89
CA VAL A 45 22.89 11.08 23.78
C VAL A 45 22.53 11.44 22.34
N VAL A 46 21.43 12.16 22.17
CA VAL A 46 21.02 12.76 20.90
C VAL A 46 21.22 14.26 21.01
N SER A 47 22.08 14.82 20.18
CA SER A 47 22.37 16.26 20.14
C SER A 47 21.71 16.86 18.91
N LEU A 48 21.05 17.99 19.09
CA LEU A 48 20.45 18.79 18.03
C LEU A 48 21.33 20.03 17.79
N ASP A 49 21.80 20.22 16.57
CA ASP A 49 22.48 21.44 16.17
C ASP A 49 21.45 22.44 15.62
N LEU A 50 21.22 23.48 16.38
CA LEU A 50 20.29 24.57 16.11
C LEU A 50 20.99 25.83 15.62
N SER A 51 22.26 25.75 15.28
CA SER A 51 23.09 26.93 14.91
C SER A 51 22.63 27.63 13.62
N SER A 52 21.88 26.92 12.77
CA SER A 52 21.31 27.48 11.54
C SER A 52 19.92 28.11 11.68
N MET A 53 19.41 28.22 12.92
CA MET A 53 18.10 28.82 13.17
C MET A 53 18.12 30.32 13.10
N ASP A 54 17.19 30.90 12.35
CA ASP A 54 16.97 32.34 12.29
C ASP A 54 16.08 32.89 13.43
N LYS A 55 15.48 31.99 14.23
CA LYS A 55 14.56 32.34 15.33
C LYS A 55 15.24 32.15 16.68
N THR A 56 14.94 33.08 17.61
CA THR A 56 15.40 32.99 19.00
C THR A 56 14.59 32.01 19.85
N ASP A 57 13.36 31.73 19.45
CA ASP A 57 12.43 30.83 20.13
C ASP A 57 11.85 29.82 19.15
N ALA A 58 11.95 28.55 19.47
CA ALA A 58 11.36 27.48 18.70
C ALA A 58 10.85 26.37 19.63
N ASN A 59 9.71 25.76 19.24
CA ASN A 59 9.16 24.60 19.90
C ASN A 59 9.48 23.34 19.10
N PHE A 60 9.82 22.27 19.80
CA PHE A 60 10.01 20.96 19.22
C PHE A 60 9.59 19.87 20.20
N ASP A 61 9.09 18.77 19.65
CA ASP A 61 8.75 17.57 20.38
C ASP A 61 9.75 16.45 20.04
N ILE A 62 10.24 15.75 21.05
CA ILE A 62 11.10 14.58 20.86
C ILE A 62 10.34 13.34 21.28
N TYR A 63 10.22 12.38 20.35
CA TYR A 63 9.62 11.08 20.59
C TYR A 63 10.71 10.01 20.56
N ALA A 64 10.83 9.23 21.63
CA ALA A 64 11.75 8.11 21.72
C ALA A 64 10.99 6.80 21.93
N TYR A 65 11.28 5.79 21.11
CA TYR A 65 10.62 4.50 21.15
C TYR A 65 11.64 3.36 21.18
N GLY A 66 11.43 2.40 22.10
CA GLY A 66 12.14 1.13 22.11
C GLY A 66 11.30 0.05 21.43
N ILE A 67 11.91 -0.75 20.57
CA ILE A 67 11.30 -1.97 20.03
C ILE A 67 11.95 -3.17 20.73
N ASP A 68 11.15 -3.98 21.42
CA ASP A 68 11.60 -5.25 21.99
C ASP A 68 11.79 -6.27 20.85
N GLY A 69 13.04 -6.57 20.53
CA GLY A 69 13.39 -7.52 19.48
C GLY A 69 12.84 -8.93 19.72
N GLN A 70 12.70 -9.37 21.00
CA GLN A 70 12.15 -10.70 21.31
C GLN A 70 10.65 -10.76 20.98
N VAL A 71 9.90 -9.68 21.28
CA VAL A 71 8.48 -9.57 20.93
C VAL A 71 8.30 -9.55 19.42
N LEU A 72 9.15 -8.80 18.72
CA LEU A 72 9.15 -8.74 17.26
C LEU A 72 9.45 -10.10 16.63
N ASP A 73 10.47 -10.80 17.10
CA ASP A 73 10.84 -12.15 16.63
C ASP A 73 9.72 -13.16 16.87
N LYS A 74 9.06 -13.10 18.03
CA LYS A 74 7.92 -13.97 18.34
C LYS A 74 6.73 -13.67 17.41
N ALA A 75 6.43 -12.42 17.19
CA ALA A 75 5.37 -12.01 16.26
C ALA A 75 5.67 -12.48 14.83
N TYR A 76 6.91 -12.27 14.36
CA TYR A 76 7.34 -12.73 13.05
C TYR A 76 7.22 -14.25 12.89
N LYS A 77 7.72 -15.05 13.87
CA LYS A 77 7.61 -16.51 13.86
C LYS A 77 6.16 -16.99 13.82
N THR A 78 5.28 -16.30 14.55
CA THR A 78 3.86 -16.64 14.57
C THR A 78 3.21 -16.35 13.21
N LEU A 79 3.47 -15.19 12.62
CA LEU A 79 2.90 -14.79 11.34
C LEU A 79 3.48 -15.59 10.17
N SER A 80 4.78 -15.86 10.19
CA SER A 80 5.44 -16.65 9.13
C SER A 80 5.13 -18.14 9.16
N GLY A 81 4.47 -18.63 10.22
CA GLY A 81 4.02 -20.02 10.31
C GLY A 81 2.87 -20.39 9.37
N SER A 82 2.17 -19.40 8.82
CA SER A 82 1.03 -19.60 7.91
C SER A 82 1.09 -18.58 6.76
N VAL A 83 2.02 -18.79 5.84
CA VAL A 83 2.22 -17.87 4.70
C VAL A 83 1.38 -18.26 3.51
N PHE A 84 0.99 -17.26 2.72
CA PHE A 84 0.35 -17.46 1.41
C PHE A 84 1.42 -17.74 0.36
N ASN A 85 1.52 -19.01 -0.06
CA ASN A 85 2.46 -19.44 -1.10
C ASN A 85 1.84 -19.21 -2.48
N VAL A 86 2.29 -18.15 -3.16
CA VAL A 86 1.82 -17.82 -4.50
C VAL A 86 2.39 -18.82 -5.50
N THR A 87 1.51 -19.52 -6.23
CA THR A 87 1.87 -20.51 -7.26
C THR A 87 1.71 -19.97 -8.67
N LYS A 88 0.78 -19.01 -8.87
CA LYS A 88 0.58 -18.33 -10.15
C LYS A 88 0.30 -16.85 -9.90
N HIS A 89 0.82 -16.00 -10.76
CA HIS A 89 0.55 -14.57 -10.74
C HIS A 89 0.47 -14.00 -12.16
N SER A 90 -0.29 -12.92 -12.29
CA SER A 90 -0.36 -12.04 -13.45
C SER A 90 -0.66 -10.63 -12.96
N ASP A 91 -0.70 -9.64 -13.86
CA ASP A 91 -1.00 -8.25 -13.50
C ASP A 91 -2.36 -8.06 -12.80
N THR A 92 -3.28 -8.98 -13.00
CA THR A 92 -4.66 -8.90 -12.49
C THR A 92 -5.11 -10.12 -11.69
N ALA A 93 -4.25 -11.08 -11.45
CA ALA A 93 -4.62 -12.28 -10.72
C ALA A 93 -3.46 -12.89 -9.93
N LEU A 94 -3.79 -13.41 -8.75
CA LEU A 94 -2.91 -14.20 -7.89
C LEU A 94 -3.62 -15.49 -7.53
N GLU A 95 -2.89 -16.60 -7.53
CA GLU A 95 -3.38 -17.90 -7.06
C GLU A 95 -2.30 -18.59 -6.25
N GLY A 96 -2.68 -19.20 -5.14
CA GLY A 96 -1.73 -19.86 -4.26
C GLY A 96 -2.43 -20.68 -3.19
N THR A 97 -1.63 -21.16 -2.25
CA THR A 97 -2.08 -21.98 -1.12
C THR A 97 -1.67 -21.37 0.20
N VAL A 98 -2.47 -21.59 1.21
CA VAL A 98 -2.17 -21.24 2.60
C VAL A 98 -2.50 -22.44 3.50
N ASP A 99 -1.65 -22.72 4.48
CA ASP A 99 -1.94 -23.67 5.56
C ASP A 99 -2.15 -22.86 6.84
N ALA A 100 -3.41 -22.56 7.15
CA ALA A 100 -3.78 -21.74 8.28
C ALA A 100 -3.77 -22.55 9.56
N SER A 101 -2.89 -22.21 10.51
CA SER A 101 -2.75 -22.90 11.79
C SER A 101 -3.98 -22.73 12.70
N TYR A 102 -4.77 -21.65 12.52
CA TYR A 102 -5.99 -21.33 13.29
C TYR A 102 -6.95 -20.49 12.48
N ASP A 103 -8.19 -20.36 12.95
CA ASP A 103 -9.17 -19.43 12.42
C ASP A 103 -8.67 -17.99 12.58
N GLY A 104 -8.74 -17.19 11.54
CA GLY A 104 -8.24 -15.83 11.60
C GLY A 104 -8.41 -15.07 10.28
N TYR A 105 -7.43 -14.26 9.98
CA TYR A 105 -7.41 -13.43 8.77
C TYR A 105 -6.12 -13.66 7.98
N LEU A 106 -6.25 -13.82 6.68
CA LEU A 106 -5.13 -13.68 5.77
C LEU A 106 -4.92 -12.18 5.50
N TYR A 107 -3.81 -11.68 6.02
CA TYR A 107 -3.32 -10.33 5.76
C TYR A 107 -2.51 -10.34 4.46
N THR A 108 -2.73 -9.36 3.63
CA THR A 108 -1.94 -9.17 2.40
C THR A 108 -1.34 -7.76 2.37
N SER A 109 -0.22 -7.59 1.68
CA SER A 109 0.35 -6.27 1.37
C SER A 109 -0.34 -5.61 0.16
N ILE A 110 -1.43 -6.19 -0.34
CA ILE A 110 -2.19 -5.66 -1.47
C ILE A 110 -3.10 -4.54 -0.96
N PRO A 111 -3.06 -3.34 -1.55
CA PRO A 111 -4.01 -2.29 -1.22
C PRO A 111 -5.46 -2.73 -1.45
N TYR A 112 -6.32 -2.38 -0.51
CA TYR A 112 -7.74 -2.68 -0.64
C TYR A 112 -8.37 -1.88 -1.76
N ASP A 113 -9.04 -2.57 -2.69
CA ASP A 113 -9.87 -1.99 -3.72
C ASP A 113 -11.10 -2.89 -3.94
N GLU A 114 -12.25 -2.28 -4.22
CA GLU A 114 -13.49 -3.02 -4.44
C GLU A 114 -13.50 -3.82 -5.77
N GLY A 115 -12.53 -3.59 -6.64
CA GLY A 115 -12.29 -4.37 -7.84
C GLY A 115 -11.74 -5.77 -7.56
N TRP A 116 -11.22 -6.03 -6.36
CA TRP A 116 -10.76 -7.36 -5.97
C TRP A 116 -11.92 -8.31 -5.72
N SER A 117 -11.88 -9.44 -6.38
CA SER A 117 -12.72 -10.62 -6.10
C SER A 117 -11.83 -11.73 -5.57
N VAL A 118 -12.11 -12.22 -4.37
CA VAL A 118 -11.34 -13.25 -3.71
C VAL A 118 -12.15 -14.51 -3.58
N TYR A 119 -11.51 -15.65 -3.85
CA TYR A 119 -12.08 -16.98 -3.75
C TYR A 119 -11.18 -17.82 -2.85
N VAL A 120 -11.79 -18.51 -1.90
CA VAL A 120 -11.14 -19.52 -1.06
C VAL A 120 -11.84 -20.85 -1.36
N ASP A 121 -11.07 -21.85 -1.78
CA ASP A 121 -11.57 -23.16 -2.21
C ASP A 121 -12.69 -23.09 -3.25
N GLY A 122 -12.55 -22.12 -4.18
CA GLY A 122 -13.52 -21.86 -5.23
C GLY A 122 -14.75 -21.04 -4.80
N GLN A 123 -14.95 -20.77 -3.53
CA GLN A 123 -16.05 -19.98 -3.01
C GLN A 123 -15.67 -18.51 -2.85
N LYS A 124 -16.49 -17.61 -3.40
CA LYS A 124 -16.26 -16.17 -3.27
C LYS A 124 -16.36 -15.73 -1.81
N GLN A 125 -15.33 -15.03 -1.34
CA GLN A 125 -15.24 -14.51 0.02
C GLN A 125 -15.45 -13.00 0.05
N LYS A 126 -15.95 -12.52 1.19
CA LYS A 126 -16.03 -11.09 1.47
C LYS A 126 -14.67 -10.59 1.91
N THR A 127 -14.25 -9.47 1.32
CA THR A 127 -13.01 -8.77 1.66
C THR A 127 -13.29 -7.60 2.59
N PHE A 128 -12.27 -7.19 3.34
CA PHE A 128 -12.34 -6.03 4.24
C PHE A 128 -10.97 -5.36 4.33
N LYS A 129 -10.93 -4.18 4.94
CA LYS A 129 -9.69 -3.44 5.16
C LYS A 129 -9.03 -3.84 6.48
N ILE A 130 -7.72 -4.06 6.45
CA ILE A 130 -6.88 -4.19 7.64
C ILE A 130 -6.00 -2.94 7.70
N GLY A 131 -5.96 -2.25 8.85
CA GLY A 131 -5.19 -1.01 9.02
C GLY A 131 -5.61 0.09 8.03
N ASP A 132 -6.92 0.17 7.72
CA ASP A 132 -7.56 1.13 6.82
C ASP A 132 -7.07 1.11 5.36
N SER A 133 -6.11 0.28 5.00
CA SER A 133 -5.48 0.29 3.68
C SER A 133 -5.33 -1.08 3.01
N GLN A 134 -5.05 -2.14 3.77
CA GLN A 134 -4.67 -3.43 3.22
C GLN A 134 -5.86 -4.37 3.03
N LEU A 135 -5.78 -5.25 2.02
CA LEU A 135 -6.78 -6.27 1.74
C LEU A 135 -6.70 -7.41 2.75
N GLY A 136 -7.78 -7.61 3.49
CA GLY A 136 -7.98 -8.71 4.43
C GLY A 136 -9.02 -9.72 3.97
N ILE A 137 -8.82 -10.98 4.32
CA ILE A 137 -9.67 -12.12 3.96
C ILE A 137 -9.87 -12.98 5.19
N THR A 138 -11.11 -13.32 5.53
CA THR A 138 -11.39 -14.29 6.60
C THR A 138 -10.91 -15.69 6.18
N MET A 139 -10.17 -16.36 7.07
CA MET A 139 -9.59 -17.67 6.83
C MET A 139 -9.95 -18.62 7.96
N LYS A 140 -10.37 -19.82 7.63
CA LYS A 140 -10.53 -20.92 8.58
C LYS A 140 -9.22 -21.67 8.74
N LYS A 141 -9.08 -22.38 9.86
CA LYS A 141 -7.95 -23.33 10.06
C LYS A 141 -7.97 -24.40 8.99
N GLY A 142 -6.80 -24.70 8.44
CA GLY A 142 -6.61 -25.77 7.45
C GLY A 142 -5.89 -25.32 6.19
N LYS A 143 -5.79 -26.22 5.24
CA LYS A 143 -5.18 -25.98 3.93
C LYS A 143 -6.23 -25.45 2.97
N HIS A 144 -5.94 -24.31 2.37
CA HIS A 144 -6.84 -23.63 1.46
C HIS A 144 -6.12 -23.23 0.17
N THR A 145 -6.89 -23.24 -0.93
CA THR A 145 -6.48 -22.59 -2.18
C THR A 145 -7.13 -21.23 -2.25
N VAL A 146 -6.30 -20.18 -2.43
CA VAL A 146 -6.77 -18.79 -2.48
C VAL A 146 -6.50 -18.24 -3.88
N LYS A 147 -7.53 -17.62 -4.46
CA LYS A 147 -7.45 -16.95 -5.76
C LYS A 147 -7.99 -15.52 -5.63
N LEU A 148 -7.16 -14.57 -6.04
CA LEU A 148 -7.53 -13.17 -6.14
C LEU A 148 -7.59 -12.78 -7.60
N LYS A 149 -8.64 -12.06 -8.00
CA LYS A 149 -8.80 -11.51 -9.35
C LYS A 149 -9.21 -10.05 -9.25
N TYR A 150 -8.46 -9.20 -9.92
CA TYR A 150 -8.73 -7.77 -9.99
C TYR A 150 -9.48 -7.44 -11.29
N THR A 151 -10.52 -6.63 -11.14
CA THR A 151 -11.24 -6.06 -12.29
C THR A 151 -11.57 -4.61 -11.94
N PRO A 152 -10.97 -3.63 -12.64
CA PRO A 152 -11.22 -2.22 -12.36
C PRO A 152 -12.71 -1.88 -12.42
N LYS A 153 -13.20 -1.11 -11.46
CA LYS A 153 -14.56 -0.57 -11.51
C LYS A 153 -14.73 0.27 -12.77
N GLY A 154 -15.84 0.10 -13.43
CA GLY A 154 -16.14 0.86 -14.65
C GLY A 154 -15.58 0.26 -15.94
N LEU A 155 -14.72 -0.78 -15.90
CA LEU A 155 -14.19 -1.42 -17.11
C LEU A 155 -15.31 -1.86 -18.05
N TYR A 156 -16.31 -2.57 -17.54
CA TYR A 156 -17.44 -3.05 -18.35
C TYR A 156 -18.34 -1.92 -18.85
N ILE A 157 -18.52 -0.87 -18.04
CA ILE A 157 -19.29 0.33 -18.43
C ILE A 157 -18.56 1.06 -19.56
N GLY A 158 -17.23 1.23 -19.41
CA GLY A 158 -16.40 1.85 -20.45
C GLY A 158 -16.41 1.05 -21.75
N LEU A 159 -16.30 -0.27 -21.68
CA LEU A 159 -16.37 -1.15 -22.86
C LEU A 159 -17.74 -1.06 -23.54
N ALA A 160 -18.83 -1.06 -22.78
CA ALA A 160 -20.18 -0.91 -23.32
C ALA A 160 -20.37 0.44 -24.01
N GLY A 161 -19.90 1.54 -23.38
CA GLY A 161 -19.90 2.88 -23.95
C GLY A 161 -19.11 2.97 -25.25
N THR A 162 -17.92 2.40 -25.28
CA THR A 162 -17.07 2.33 -26.48
C THR A 162 -17.75 1.53 -27.58
N GLY A 163 -18.32 0.38 -27.25
CA GLY A 163 -19.07 -0.46 -28.20
C GLY A 163 -20.27 0.29 -28.83
N ALA A 164 -21.05 0.98 -27.99
CA ALA A 164 -22.16 1.82 -28.47
C ALA A 164 -21.67 2.93 -29.40
N GLY A 165 -20.56 3.61 -29.06
CA GLY A 165 -19.92 4.61 -29.90
C GLY A 165 -19.55 4.10 -31.29
N TRP A 166 -18.94 2.91 -31.35
CA TRP A 166 -18.59 2.26 -32.63
C TRP A 166 -19.85 1.92 -33.45
N ILE A 167 -20.90 1.42 -32.84
CA ILE A 167 -22.18 1.12 -33.52
C ILE A 167 -22.79 2.40 -34.10
N CYS A 168 -22.83 3.49 -33.33
CA CYS A 168 -23.32 4.79 -33.79
C CYS A 168 -22.50 5.33 -34.97
N LEU A 169 -21.17 5.23 -34.90
CA LEU A 169 -20.29 5.69 -35.97
C LEU A 169 -20.51 4.85 -37.25
N ALA A 170 -20.59 3.54 -37.15
CA ALA A 170 -20.87 2.67 -38.27
C ALA A 170 -22.23 3.01 -38.92
N GLY A 171 -23.27 3.16 -38.09
CA GLY A 171 -24.60 3.59 -38.55
C GLY A 171 -24.57 4.93 -39.31
N TYR A 172 -23.88 5.93 -38.75
CA TYR A 172 -23.71 7.21 -39.39
C TYR A 172 -23.05 7.09 -40.77
N LEU A 173 -21.95 6.32 -40.87
CA LEU A 173 -21.23 6.12 -42.13
C LEU A 173 -22.09 5.44 -43.20
N ILE A 174 -22.90 4.45 -42.82
CA ILE A 174 -23.81 3.71 -43.71
C ILE A 174 -24.88 4.68 -44.23
N ILE A 175 -25.52 5.46 -43.34
CA ILE A 175 -26.53 6.44 -43.70
C ILE A 175 -25.97 7.51 -44.64
N LYS A 176 -24.80 8.08 -44.29
CA LYS A 176 -24.11 9.08 -45.13
C LYS A 176 -23.83 8.53 -46.53
N LYS A 177 -23.31 7.27 -46.61
CA LYS A 177 -23.05 6.64 -47.93
C LYS A 177 -24.33 6.46 -48.74
N LYS A 178 -25.44 6.07 -48.12
CA LYS A 178 -26.75 5.90 -48.76
C LYS A 178 -27.30 7.25 -49.28
N ILE A 179 -27.19 8.31 -48.50
CA ILE A 179 -27.63 9.68 -48.91
C ILE A 179 -26.79 10.20 -50.09
N LEU A 180 -25.47 10.02 -50.05
CA LEU A 180 -24.58 10.43 -51.14
C LEU A 180 -24.84 9.64 -52.42
N LYS A 181 -25.14 8.34 -52.36
CA LYS A 181 -25.49 7.52 -53.50
C LYS A 181 -26.83 8.03 -54.12
N ASN A 182 -27.83 8.32 -53.29
CA ASN A 182 -29.14 8.77 -53.77
C ASN A 182 -29.07 10.18 -54.41
N ARG A 183 -28.15 11.04 -53.96
CA ARG A 183 -27.91 12.35 -54.59
C ARG A 183 -27.30 12.25 -55.99
N LYS A 184 -26.33 11.30 -56.16
CA LYS A 184 -25.71 11.04 -57.48
C LYS A 184 -26.63 10.42 -58.52
N LEU A 185 -27.72 9.78 -58.08
CA LEU A 185 -28.73 9.19 -59.01
C LEU A 185 -29.83 10.20 -59.44
N LYS A 186 -29.88 11.40 -58.83
CA LYS A 186 -30.86 12.47 -59.14
C LYS A 186 -30.23 13.64 -59.92
N SER A 187 -28.96 13.62 -60.16
CA SER A 187 -28.20 14.51 -61.04
C SER A 187 -27.89 13.79 -62.36
#